data_5cb145c66816582fffbd1083102164bb
#
_entry.id   5cb145c66816582fffbd1083102164bb
#
_cell.length_a   1.000
_cell.length_b   1.000
_cell.length_c   1.000
_cell.angle_alpha   90.00
_cell.angle_beta   90.00
_cell.angle_gamma   90.00
#
_symmetry.space_group_name_H-M   'P 1'
#
loop_
_entity.id
_entity.type
_entity.pdbx_description
1 polymer ?
#
loop_
_entity_poly.entity_id
_entity_poly.type
_entity_poly.pdbx_seq_one_letter_code
_entity_poly.pdbx_strand_id
1 'polypeptide(L)'
;GKTFTGARMIAALKAAGKRIGVTANSHKVINLLLREALKADPTLRGVQKTEDPVDLVPGLTLVKSNQKALDATADADVVGGTAWFWARPDAANAVDVLFVDEAAQMALANVLAVSQAAPTLVLLGDPRQLEQPSKGTHPDGSDLSALDHILAGAVTIGDSQGLFLAETWRLHPKICAFTSELFYEGRLSPRPGLEHQNISDAPRLSGAGLRYAGRGSPSS
;
A
#
# COMPACT_ATOMS: atom_id res chain seq x y z
N GLY A 1 9.86 3.32 -2.41
CA GLY A 1 8.67 3.39 -1.56
C GLY A 1 8.00 2.05 -1.37
N LYS A 2 6.86 2.03 -0.65
CA LYS A 2 6.11 0.83 -0.22
C LYS A 2 5.94 -0.23 -1.33
N THR A 3 5.32 0.15 -2.45
CA THR A 3 5.03 -0.76 -3.56
C THR A 3 6.28 -1.42 -4.15
N PHE A 4 7.37 -0.66 -4.29
CA PHE A 4 8.65 -1.19 -4.76
C PHE A 4 9.26 -2.22 -3.79
N THR A 5 9.19 -1.94 -2.47
CA THR A 5 9.66 -2.87 -1.45
C THR A 5 8.78 -4.11 -1.41
N GLY A 6 7.45 -3.94 -1.41
CA GLY A 6 6.50 -5.05 -1.46
C GLY A 6 6.70 -5.96 -2.68
N ALA A 7 6.94 -5.37 -3.86
CA ALA A 7 7.22 -6.11 -5.08
C ALA A 7 8.48 -7.00 -4.97
N ARG A 8 9.55 -6.48 -4.36
CA ARG A 8 10.79 -7.25 -4.13
C ARG A 8 10.61 -8.32 -3.06
N MET A 9 9.81 -8.06 -2.04
CA MET A 9 9.43 -9.08 -1.05
C MET A 9 8.67 -10.23 -1.72
N ILE A 10 7.72 -9.93 -2.61
CA ILE A 10 6.97 -10.92 -3.39
C ILE A 10 7.94 -11.78 -4.22
N ALA A 11 8.88 -11.17 -4.95
CA ALA A 11 9.87 -11.89 -5.73
C ALA A 11 10.76 -12.81 -4.86
N ALA A 12 11.21 -12.34 -3.70
CA ALA A 12 12.00 -13.12 -2.76
C ALA A 12 11.21 -14.29 -2.16
N LEU A 13 9.95 -14.08 -1.80
CA LEU A 13 9.07 -15.13 -1.29
C LEU A 13 8.75 -16.19 -2.35
N LYS A 14 8.54 -15.78 -3.60
CA LYS A 14 8.42 -16.73 -4.72
C LYS A 14 9.68 -17.59 -4.87
N ALA A 15 10.87 -16.98 -4.80
CA ALA A 15 12.13 -17.72 -4.86
C ALA A 15 12.27 -18.72 -3.69
N ALA A 16 11.63 -18.44 -2.54
CA ALA A 16 11.54 -19.34 -1.40
C ALA A 16 10.39 -20.38 -1.51
N GLY A 17 9.71 -20.47 -2.67
CA GLY A 17 8.64 -21.42 -2.93
C GLY A 17 7.32 -21.13 -2.17
N LYS A 18 7.08 -19.87 -1.77
CA LYS A 18 5.86 -19.48 -1.05
C LYS A 18 4.74 -19.11 -2.02
N ARG A 19 3.52 -19.51 -1.69
CA ARG A 19 2.28 -19.05 -2.35
C ARG A 19 1.91 -17.69 -1.77
N ILE A 20 1.64 -16.71 -2.62
CA ILE A 20 1.49 -15.32 -2.22
C ILE A 20 0.12 -14.79 -2.60
N GLY A 21 -0.56 -14.16 -1.64
CA GLY A 21 -1.78 -13.39 -1.86
C GLY A 21 -1.50 -11.89 -1.80
N VAL A 22 -2.30 -11.11 -2.53
CA VAL A 22 -2.29 -9.64 -2.47
C VAL A 22 -3.72 -9.14 -2.33
N THR A 23 -3.95 -8.24 -1.38
CA THR A 23 -5.21 -7.52 -1.23
C THR A 23 -5.00 -6.02 -1.00
N ALA A 24 -5.99 -5.24 -1.34
CA ALA A 24 -6.10 -3.81 -1.07
C ALA A 24 -7.55 -3.35 -1.21
N ASN A 25 -7.80 -2.06 -0.92
CA ASN A 25 -9.14 -1.47 -1.03
C ASN A 25 -9.66 -1.31 -2.47
N SER A 26 -8.80 -1.42 -3.49
CA SER A 26 -9.24 -1.32 -4.88
C SER A 26 -8.46 -2.26 -5.81
N HIS A 27 -9.14 -2.68 -6.89
CA HIS A 27 -8.51 -3.49 -7.93
C HIS A 27 -7.32 -2.81 -8.60
N LYS A 28 -7.31 -1.48 -8.68
CA LYS A 28 -6.20 -0.71 -9.26
C LYS A 28 -4.94 -0.75 -8.38
N VAL A 29 -5.10 -0.66 -7.05
CA VAL A 29 -3.97 -0.77 -6.11
C VAL A 29 -3.39 -2.17 -6.13
N ILE A 30 -4.23 -3.21 -6.11
CA ILE A 30 -3.80 -4.61 -6.27
C ILE A 30 -3.02 -4.77 -7.58
N ASN A 31 -3.57 -4.29 -8.69
CA ASN A 31 -2.94 -4.35 -10.00
C ASN A 31 -1.56 -3.68 -10.02
N LEU A 32 -1.44 -2.50 -9.40
CA LEU A 32 -0.17 -1.78 -9.32
C LEU A 32 0.91 -2.61 -8.61
N LEU A 33 0.60 -3.22 -7.47
CA LEU A 33 1.57 -4.04 -6.75
C LEU A 33 1.94 -5.30 -7.54
N LEU A 34 0.98 -5.97 -8.18
CA LEU A 34 1.25 -7.13 -9.03
C LEU A 34 2.14 -6.76 -10.22
N ARG A 35 1.88 -5.65 -10.88
CA ARG A 35 2.71 -5.15 -11.99
C ARG A 35 4.14 -4.84 -11.56
N GLU A 36 4.32 -4.20 -10.42
CA GLU A 36 5.67 -3.94 -9.89
C GLU A 36 6.38 -5.23 -9.47
N ALA A 37 5.66 -6.24 -8.96
CA ALA A 37 6.23 -7.56 -8.69
C ALA A 37 6.70 -8.27 -9.98
N LEU A 38 5.88 -8.22 -11.05
CA LEU A 38 6.23 -8.76 -12.38
C LEU A 38 7.41 -8.03 -13.03
N LYS A 39 7.58 -6.73 -12.78
CA LYS A 39 8.77 -5.99 -13.20
C LYS A 39 10.01 -6.41 -12.41
N ALA A 40 9.87 -6.70 -11.12
CA ALA A 40 10.96 -7.14 -10.26
C ALA A 40 11.42 -8.57 -10.60
N ASP A 41 10.48 -9.43 -10.98
CA ASP A 41 10.74 -10.80 -11.45
C ASP A 41 9.82 -11.13 -12.65
N PRO A 42 10.32 -11.00 -13.89
CA PRO A 42 9.54 -11.30 -15.10
C PRO A 42 9.15 -12.78 -15.28
N THR A 43 9.71 -13.68 -14.47
CA THR A 43 9.34 -15.12 -14.50
C THR A 43 8.15 -15.43 -13.58
N LEU A 44 7.65 -14.43 -12.82
CA LEU A 44 6.53 -14.57 -11.93
C LEU A 44 5.22 -14.73 -12.71
N ARG A 45 4.37 -15.65 -12.27
CA ARG A 45 3.03 -15.87 -12.83
C ARG A 45 2.00 -15.31 -11.87
N GLY A 46 1.36 -14.21 -12.27
CA GLY A 46 0.35 -13.52 -11.49
C GLY A 46 -1.06 -13.80 -11.99
N VAL A 47 -2.01 -13.89 -11.05
CA VAL A 47 -3.45 -13.92 -11.35
C VAL A 47 -4.13 -12.82 -10.55
N GLN A 48 -5.01 -12.05 -11.18
CA GLN A 48 -5.85 -11.08 -10.47
C GLN A 48 -7.33 -11.37 -10.69
N LYS A 49 -8.06 -11.54 -9.58
CA LYS A 49 -9.53 -11.57 -9.58
C LYS A 49 -10.04 -10.15 -9.71
N THR A 50 -10.69 -9.84 -10.83
CA THR A 50 -11.31 -8.54 -11.06
C THR A 50 -12.39 -8.61 -12.13
N GLU A 51 -13.37 -7.73 -12.03
CA GLU A 51 -14.34 -7.42 -13.09
C GLU A 51 -14.13 -6.01 -13.63
N ASP A 52 -13.36 -5.21 -12.91
CA ASP A 52 -13.01 -3.85 -13.29
C ASP A 52 -11.92 -3.84 -14.36
N PRO A 53 -11.91 -2.83 -15.24
CA PRO A 53 -10.81 -2.61 -16.16
C PRO A 53 -9.53 -2.25 -15.38
N VAL A 54 -8.47 -3.05 -15.59
CA VAL A 54 -7.13 -2.83 -15.06
C VAL A 54 -6.10 -3.07 -16.15
N ASP A 55 -4.88 -2.59 -15.93
CA ASP A 55 -3.82 -2.75 -16.91
C ASP A 55 -3.33 -4.21 -17.00
N LEU A 56 -3.29 -4.72 -18.24
CA LEU A 56 -2.67 -6.00 -18.54
C LEU A 56 -1.17 -5.83 -18.76
N VAL A 57 -0.41 -6.75 -18.20
CA VAL A 57 1.04 -6.86 -18.42
C VAL A 57 1.42 -8.33 -18.65
N PRO A 58 2.52 -8.61 -19.33
CA PRO A 58 3.02 -9.98 -19.47
C PRO A 58 3.17 -10.67 -18.11
N GLY A 59 2.75 -11.92 -18.01
CA GLY A 59 2.76 -12.69 -16.77
C GLY A 59 1.56 -12.47 -15.84
N LEU A 60 0.63 -11.53 -16.14
CA LEU A 60 -0.60 -11.31 -15.39
C LEU A 60 -1.82 -11.84 -16.12
N THR A 61 -2.56 -12.74 -15.49
CA THR A 61 -3.84 -13.26 -15.97
C THR A 61 -4.99 -12.65 -15.17
N LEU A 62 -6.01 -12.15 -15.86
CA LEU A 62 -7.23 -11.64 -15.20
C LEU A 62 -8.33 -12.69 -15.21
N VAL A 63 -8.97 -12.88 -14.07
CA VAL A 63 -10.09 -13.82 -13.92
C VAL A 63 -11.29 -13.13 -13.25
N LYS A 64 -12.51 -13.43 -13.72
CA LYS A 64 -13.74 -12.89 -13.12
C LYS A 64 -14.32 -13.82 -12.03
N SER A 65 -14.08 -15.10 -12.15
CA SER A 65 -14.62 -16.11 -11.23
C SER A 65 -13.78 -16.21 -9.96
N ASN A 66 -14.44 -16.20 -8.80
CA ASN A 66 -13.79 -16.47 -7.51
C ASN A 66 -13.17 -17.87 -7.50
N GLN A 67 -13.88 -18.88 -8.04
CA GLN A 67 -13.36 -20.26 -8.08
C GLN A 67 -12.07 -20.33 -8.90
N LYS A 68 -12.03 -19.74 -10.10
CA LYS A 68 -10.82 -19.71 -10.92
C LYS A 68 -9.65 -19.01 -10.24
N ALA A 69 -9.92 -17.96 -9.48
CA ALA A 69 -8.87 -17.28 -8.72
C ALA A 69 -8.38 -18.14 -7.55
N LEU A 70 -9.29 -18.86 -6.89
CA LEU A 70 -8.93 -19.77 -5.80
C LEU A 70 -8.12 -20.97 -6.33
N ASP A 71 -8.57 -21.59 -7.41
CA ASP A 71 -7.85 -22.70 -8.05
C ASP A 71 -6.42 -22.27 -8.46
N ALA A 72 -6.28 -21.01 -8.93
CA ALA A 72 -4.98 -20.45 -9.30
C ALA A 72 -3.99 -20.33 -8.13
N THR A 73 -4.43 -20.34 -6.87
CA THR A 73 -3.50 -20.31 -5.72
C THR A 73 -2.60 -21.55 -5.63
N ALA A 74 -2.96 -22.63 -6.30
CA ALA A 74 -2.13 -23.85 -6.39
C ALA A 74 -0.98 -23.73 -7.40
N ASP A 75 -1.19 -23.00 -8.50
CA ASP A 75 -0.28 -23.00 -9.66
C ASP A 75 0.37 -21.65 -9.94
N ALA A 76 -0.27 -20.53 -9.56
CA ALA A 76 0.30 -19.19 -9.71
C ALA A 76 1.22 -18.85 -8.54
N ASP A 77 2.22 -18.00 -8.82
CA ASP A 77 3.16 -17.55 -7.79
C ASP A 77 2.53 -16.48 -6.90
N VAL A 78 1.64 -15.64 -7.49
CA VAL A 78 0.90 -14.62 -6.75
C VAL A 78 -0.53 -14.46 -7.25
N VAL A 79 -1.48 -14.37 -6.32
CA VAL A 79 -2.90 -14.15 -6.62
C VAL A 79 -3.37 -12.87 -5.95
N GLY A 80 -3.98 -11.97 -6.72
CA GLY A 80 -4.57 -10.71 -6.23
C GLY A 80 -6.09 -10.74 -6.20
N GLY A 81 -6.67 -10.26 -5.11
CA GLY A 81 -8.11 -10.11 -4.94
C GLY A 81 -8.45 -9.13 -3.83
N THR A 82 -9.65 -8.55 -3.87
CA THR A 82 -10.13 -7.65 -2.79
C THR A 82 -10.38 -8.41 -1.50
N ALA A 83 -10.62 -7.69 -0.40
CA ALA A 83 -10.96 -8.30 0.88
C ALA A 83 -12.16 -9.26 0.79
N TRP A 84 -13.16 -8.96 -0.04
CA TRP A 84 -14.30 -9.84 -0.30
C TRP A 84 -13.91 -11.20 -0.86
N PHE A 85 -12.85 -11.28 -1.65
CA PHE A 85 -12.34 -12.55 -2.16
C PHE A 85 -11.64 -13.35 -1.06
N TRP A 86 -10.72 -12.72 -0.32
CA TRP A 86 -9.91 -13.39 0.70
C TRP A 86 -10.65 -13.71 2.00
N ALA A 87 -11.75 -12.98 2.30
CA ALA A 87 -12.60 -13.25 3.47
C ALA A 87 -13.55 -14.44 3.28
N ARG A 88 -13.56 -15.08 2.12
CA ARG A 88 -14.41 -16.26 1.84
C ARG A 88 -13.92 -17.48 2.64
N PRO A 89 -14.82 -18.31 3.17
CA PRO A 89 -14.43 -19.54 3.90
C PRO A 89 -13.55 -20.49 3.10
N ASP A 90 -13.77 -20.59 1.78
CA ASP A 90 -13.00 -21.44 0.87
C ASP A 90 -11.60 -20.86 0.53
N ALA A 91 -11.32 -19.64 0.90
CA ALA A 91 -9.98 -19.03 0.81
C ALA A 91 -9.12 -19.26 2.08
N ALA A 92 -9.63 -19.96 3.09
CA ALA A 92 -8.89 -20.25 4.32
C ALA A 92 -7.59 -21.02 4.03
N ASN A 93 -6.43 -20.50 4.50
CA ASN A 93 -5.09 -21.06 4.27
C ASN A 93 -4.75 -21.28 2.77
N ALA A 94 -5.35 -20.51 1.88
CA ALA A 94 -5.13 -20.64 0.45
C ALA A 94 -3.70 -20.23 0.03
N VAL A 95 -3.05 -19.36 0.78
CA VAL A 95 -1.68 -18.88 0.53
C VAL A 95 -0.83 -18.93 1.79
N ASP A 96 0.47 -18.79 1.65
CA ASP A 96 1.41 -18.82 2.79
C ASP A 96 1.65 -17.42 3.36
N VAL A 97 1.56 -16.39 2.50
CA VAL A 97 1.72 -14.98 2.88
C VAL A 97 0.68 -14.14 2.16
N LEU A 98 -0.05 -13.30 2.88
CA LEU A 98 -0.99 -12.34 2.31
C LEU A 98 -0.48 -10.91 2.52
N PHE A 99 -0.22 -10.21 1.43
CA PHE A 99 0.08 -8.78 1.43
C PHE A 99 -1.20 -7.96 1.49
N VAL A 100 -1.26 -7.03 2.41
CA VAL A 100 -2.33 -6.02 2.53
C VAL A 100 -1.72 -4.68 2.15
N ASP A 101 -1.95 -4.20 0.92
CA ASP A 101 -1.45 -2.90 0.48
C ASP A 101 -2.44 -1.79 0.85
N GLU A 102 -1.91 -0.60 1.12
CA GLU A 102 -2.63 0.54 1.70
C GLU A 102 -3.36 0.18 3.01
N ALA A 103 -2.69 -0.58 3.88
CA ALA A 103 -3.26 -1.10 5.11
C ALA A 103 -3.72 -0.02 6.11
N ALA A 104 -3.21 1.22 6.01
CA ALA A 104 -3.71 2.36 6.77
C ALA A 104 -5.12 2.81 6.34
N GLN A 105 -5.55 2.44 5.13
CA GLN A 105 -6.88 2.73 4.62
C GLN A 105 -7.84 1.54 4.76
N MET A 106 -7.39 0.41 5.28
CA MET A 106 -8.22 -0.77 5.48
C MET A 106 -8.61 -0.92 6.95
N ALA A 107 -9.92 -0.94 7.21
CA ALA A 107 -10.44 -1.13 8.56
C ALA A 107 -9.92 -2.44 9.17
N LEU A 108 -9.63 -2.42 10.46
CA LEU A 108 -9.15 -3.59 11.21
C LEU A 108 -10.05 -4.81 11.00
N ALA A 109 -11.37 -4.63 11.02
CA ALA A 109 -12.33 -5.70 10.77
C ALA A 109 -12.12 -6.41 9.42
N ASN A 110 -11.80 -5.66 8.36
CA ASN A 110 -11.52 -6.22 7.04
C ASN A 110 -10.20 -7.01 7.03
N VAL A 111 -9.17 -6.50 7.72
CA VAL A 111 -7.88 -7.22 7.82
C VAL A 111 -8.05 -8.50 8.65
N LEU A 112 -8.82 -8.47 9.73
CA LEU A 112 -9.16 -9.67 10.50
C LEU A 112 -9.95 -10.68 9.64
N ALA A 113 -10.90 -10.21 8.83
CA ALA A 113 -11.67 -11.11 7.96
C ALA A 113 -10.79 -11.82 6.91
N VAL A 114 -9.77 -11.15 6.36
CA VAL A 114 -8.86 -11.75 5.38
C VAL A 114 -7.71 -12.54 6.01
N SER A 115 -7.45 -12.37 7.30
CA SER A 115 -6.33 -13.03 7.98
C SER A 115 -6.40 -14.57 7.96
N GLN A 116 -7.60 -15.13 7.81
CA GLN A 116 -7.79 -16.57 7.66
C GLN A 116 -7.12 -17.14 6.39
N ALA A 117 -6.87 -16.31 5.37
CA ALA A 117 -6.35 -16.76 4.08
C ALA A 117 -4.87 -17.16 4.13
N ALA A 118 -4.11 -16.70 5.13
CA ALA A 118 -2.69 -16.97 5.26
C ALA A 118 -2.23 -16.97 6.72
N PRO A 119 -1.27 -17.83 7.09
CA PRO A 119 -0.64 -17.79 8.43
C PRO A 119 0.22 -16.56 8.66
N THR A 120 0.61 -15.85 7.60
CA THR A 120 1.46 -14.65 7.69
C THR A 120 0.84 -13.50 6.92
N LEU A 121 0.74 -12.33 7.56
CA LEU A 121 0.31 -11.08 6.93
C LEU A 121 1.49 -10.13 6.79
N VAL A 122 1.58 -9.44 5.65
CA VAL A 122 2.50 -8.33 5.41
C VAL A 122 1.66 -7.08 5.17
N LEU A 123 1.68 -6.15 6.11
CA LEU A 123 0.94 -4.89 6.01
C LEU A 123 1.83 -3.81 5.40
N LEU A 124 1.45 -3.28 4.26
CA LEU A 124 2.10 -2.15 3.59
C LEU A 124 1.20 -0.93 3.73
N GLY A 125 1.69 0.12 4.37
CA GLY A 125 0.86 1.31 4.57
C GLY A 125 1.66 2.46 5.17
N ASP A 126 0.98 3.58 5.31
CA ASP A 126 1.48 4.77 5.95
C ASP A 126 0.35 5.37 6.81
N PRO A 127 0.42 5.27 8.14
CA PRO A 127 -0.66 5.70 9.03
C PRO A 127 -0.87 7.21 9.04
N ARG A 128 0.05 7.98 8.44
CA ARG A 128 -0.05 9.45 8.33
C ARG A 128 -0.63 9.93 7.00
N GLN A 129 -1.00 9.00 6.11
CA GLN A 129 -1.80 9.34 4.93
C GLN A 129 -3.27 9.50 5.32
N LEU A 130 -4.02 10.25 4.47
CA LEU A 130 -5.44 10.48 4.69
C LEU A 130 -6.19 9.15 4.84
N GLU A 131 -6.98 9.05 5.89
CA GLU A 131 -7.92 7.96 6.10
C GLU A 131 -8.99 7.95 5.00
N GLN A 132 -9.57 6.79 4.73
CA GLN A 132 -10.75 6.77 3.87
C GLN A 132 -11.92 7.42 4.61
N PRO A 133 -12.68 8.32 3.95
CA PRO A 133 -13.87 8.88 4.58
C PRO A 133 -14.86 7.76 4.94
N SER A 134 -15.14 7.63 6.23
CA SER A 134 -16.11 6.67 6.73
C SER A 134 -17.52 7.11 6.34
N LYS A 135 -18.31 6.18 5.82
CA LYS A 135 -19.73 6.40 5.54
C LYS A 135 -20.55 6.02 6.78
N GLY A 136 -20.74 6.98 7.69
CA GLY A 136 -21.56 6.82 8.88
C GLY A 136 -20.77 6.93 10.18
N THR A 137 -21.49 6.95 11.30
CA THR A 137 -20.93 6.88 12.64
C THR A 137 -20.77 5.42 13.05
N HIS A 138 -19.57 5.04 13.42
CA HIS A 138 -19.26 3.72 13.96
C HIS A 138 -19.07 3.78 15.48
N PRO A 139 -19.27 2.69 16.23
CA PRO A 139 -18.90 2.64 17.64
C PRO A 139 -17.42 2.97 17.84
N ASP A 140 -17.08 3.58 18.98
CA ASP A 140 -15.72 3.99 19.32
C ASP A 140 -14.71 2.84 19.09
N GLY A 141 -13.67 3.11 18.32
CA GLY A 141 -12.59 2.16 18.01
C GLY A 141 -12.86 1.15 16.90
N SER A 142 -14.05 1.12 16.30
CA SER A 142 -14.36 0.20 15.19
C SER A 142 -13.91 0.71 13.83
N ASP A 143 -13.55 1.97 13.71
CA ASP A 143 -13.03 2.67 12.54
C ASP A 143 -11.49 2.65 12.43
N LEU A 144 -10.80 2.14 13.47
CA LEU A 144 -9.34 2.03 13.46
C LEU A 144 -8.85 1.22 12.27
N SER A 145 -7.81 1.72 11.60
CA SER A 145 -7.08 0.92 10.62
C SER A 145 -6.27 -0.18 11.30
N ALA A 146 -5.92 -1.22 10.54
CA ALA A 146 -5.06 -2.28 11.05
C ALA A 146 -3.67 -1.76 11.46
N LEU A 147 -3.16 -0.73 10.78
CA LEU A 147 -1.87 -0.13 11.13
C LEU A 147 -1.96 0.67 12.43
N ASP A 148 -3.02 1.47 12.64
CA ASP A 148 -3.21 2.22 13.88
C ASP A 148 -3.36 1.27 15.06
N HIS A 149 -4.06 0.15 14.89
CA HIS A 149 -4.16 -0.88 15.91
C HIS A 149 -2.80 -1.46 16.30
N ILE A 150 -1.94 -1.79 15.32
CA ILE A 150 -0.60 -2.34 15.58
C ILE A 150 0.33 -1.30 16.20
N LEU A 151 0.24 -0.05 15.75
CA LEU A 151 1.05 1.05 16.28
C LEU A 151 0.68 1.41 17.73
N ALA A 152 -0.56 1.11 18.16
CA ALA A 152 -1.01 1.35 19.53
C ALA A 152 -0.70 2.78 20.05
N GLY A 153 -0.87 3.78 19.16
CA GLY A 153 -0.58 5.19 19.46
C GLY A 153 0.86 5.65 19.18
N ALA A 154 1.77 4.76 18.79
CA ALA A 154 3.11 5.17 18.36
C ALA A 154 3.03 5.95 17.03
N VAL A 155 3.91 6.94 16.87
CA VAL A 155 3.97 7.77 15.66
C VAL A 155 4.57 7.00 14.49
N THR A 156 5.64 6.24 14.74
CA THR A 156 6.31 5.38 13.76
C THR A 156 6.45 3.96 14.29
N ILE A 157 6.58 3.00 13.38
CA ILE A 157 6.73 1.59 13.76
C ILE A 157 8.09 1.35 14.43
N GLY A 158 8.09 0.58 15.53
CA GLY A 158 9.29 0.12 16.21
C GLY A 158 10.02 -0.99 15.42
N ASP A 159 11.34 -1.08 15.58
CA ASP A 159 12.17 -2.02 14.81
C ASP A 159 11.86 -3.50 15.10
N SER A 160 11.26 -3.80 16.26
CA SER A 160 10.78 -5.16 16.62
C SER A 160 9.44 -5.53 15.98
N GLN A 161 8.68 -4.56 15.47
CA GLN A 161 7.33 -4.74 14.92
C GLN A 161 7.30 -4.67 13.40
N GLY A 162 8.26 -3.99 12.78
CA GLY A 162 8.28 -3.83 11.34
C GLY A 162 9.43 -2.99 10.82
N LEU A 163 9.38 -2.66 9.53
CA LEU A 163 10.39 -1.88 8.84
C LEU A 163 9.85 -0.48 8.51
N PHE A 164 10.49 0.55 9.06
CA PHE A 164 10.25 1.92 8.65
C PHE A 164 11.06 2.25 7.38
N LEU A 165 10.39 2.68 6.31
CA LEU A 165 11.04 3.10 5.07
C LEU A 165 11.49 4.56 5.18
N ALA A 166 12.71 4.75 5.67
CA ALA A 166 13.24 6.07 6.04
C ALA A 166 13.54 7.00 4.87
N GLU A 167 13.49 6.53 3.62
CA GLU A 167 13.83 7.35 2.45
C GLU A 167 12.61 7.65 1.58
N THR A 168 12.36 8.94 1.30
CA THR A 168 11.38 9.36 0.31
C THR A 168 12.01 9.63 -1.06
N TRP A 169 11.32 9.19 -2.11
CA TRP A 169 11.71 9.36 -3.51
C TRP A 169 10.89 10.44 -4.21
N ARG A 170 10.10 11.17 -3.45
CA ARG A 170 9.08 12.07 -4.00
C ARG A 170 9.18 13.49 -3.47
N LEU A 171 9.61 13.68 -2.23
CA LEU A 171 9.54 14.96 -1.57
C LEU A 171 10.84 15.75 -1.76
N HIS A 172 10.72 17.03 -2.18
CA HIS A 172 11.82 17.97 -2.12
C HIS A 172 12.37 18.09 -0.70
N PRO A 173 13.71 18.25 -0.46
CA PRO A 173 14.30 18.26 0.87
C PRO A 173 13.63 19.20 1.88
N LYS A 174 13.25 20.41 1.47
CA LYS A 174 12.56 21.37 2.36
C LYS A 174 11.16 20.92 2.77
N ILE A 175 10.44 20.21 1.90
CA ILE A 175 9.14 19.63 2.22
C ILE A 175 9.33 18.40 3.09
N CYS A 176 10.33 17.58 2.77
CA CYS A 176 10.65 16.38 3.52
C CYS A 176 11.03 16.70 4.96
N ALA A 177 11.87 17.71 5.20
CA ALA A 177 12.28 18.11 6.55
C ALA A 177 11.06 18.49 7.41
N PHE A 178 10.18 19.35 6.88
CA PHE A 178 8.94 19.73 7.56
C PHE A 178 8.03 18.53 7.86
N THR A 179 7.81 17.67 6.86
CA THR A 179 6.95 16.48 6.99
C THR A 179 7.56 15.47 7.96
N SER A 180 8.88 15.29 7.92
CA SER A 180 9.63 14.37 8.78
C SER A 180 9.51 14.74 10.24
N GLU A 181 9.70 16.02 10.56
CA GLU A 181 9.60 16.53 11.92
C GLU A 181 8.18 16.38 12.48
N LEU A 182 7.15 16.76 11.72
CA LEU A 182 5.78 16.77 12.20
C LEU A 182 5.14 15.38 12.30
N PHE A 183 5.49 14.45 11.40
CA PHE A 183 4.72 13.21 11.22
C PHE A 183 5.53 11.93 11.34
N TYR A 184 6.88 12.01 11.35
CA TYR A 184 7.73 10.83 11.30
C TYR A 184 8.91 10.90 12.28
N GLU A 185 8.82 11.70 13.35
CA GLU A 185 9.85 11.81 14.42
C GLU A 185 11.25 12.13 13.89
N GLY A 186 11.35 12.87 12.77
CA GLY A 186 12.60 13.19 12.11
C GLY A 186 13.24 12.01 11.35
N ARG A 187 12.60 10.85 11.28
CA ARG A 187 13.15 9.61 10.69
C ARG A 187 13.10 9.56 9.16
N LEU A 188 12.32 10.43 8.50
CA LEU A 188 12.19 10.45 7.05
C LEU A 188 13.23 11.37 6.43
N SER A 189 13.99 10.91 5.44
CA SER A 189 14.99 11.67 4.71
C SER A 189 14.71 11.68 3.20
N PRO A 190 15.07 12.73 2.47
CA PRO A 190 14.93 12.77 1.03
C PRO A 190 16.08 12.03 0.35
N ARG A 191 15.79 11.32 -0.74
CA ARG A 191 16.84 10.79 -1.60
C ARG A 191 17.64 11.95 -2.26
N PRO A 192 18.96 11.81 -2.44
CA PRO A 192 19.77 12.76 -3.22
C PRO A 192 19.21 12.97 -4.64
N GLY A 193 19.25 14.20 -5.15
CA GLY A 193 18.73 14.58 -6.47
C GLY A 193 17.31 15.16 -6.45
N LEU A 194 16.59 15.08 -5.33
CA LEU A 194 15.25 15.66 -5.20
C LEU A 194 15.28 17.18 -4.96
N GLU A 195 16.44 17.76 -4.66
CA GLU A 195 16.68 19.20 -4.53
C GLU A 195 16.48 19.96 -5.84
N HIS A 196 16.53 19.28 -6.98
CA HIS A 196 16.30 19.87 -8.30
C HIS A 196 14.81 20.06 -8.65
N GLN A 197 13.90 19.54 -7.83
CA GLN A 197 12.46 19.76 -8.04
C GLN A 197 12.10 21.21 -7.77
N ASN A 198 11.59 21.91 -8.78
CA ASN A 198 11.14 23.29 -8.67
C ASN A 198 9.91 23.56 -9.55
N ILE A 199 9.23 24.68 -9.29
CA ILE A 199 8.19 25.23 -10.15
C ILE A 199 8.81 26.41 -10.90
N SER A 200 8.98 26.29 -12.23
CA SER A 200 9.66 27.27 -13.06
C SER A 200 8.74 28.34 -13.67
N ASP A 201 7.48 28.00 -13.98
CA ASP A 201 6.63 28.82 -14.85
C ASP A 201 5.49 29.57 -14.14
N ALA A 202 5.54 29.70 -12.82
CA ALA A 202 4.56 30.46 -12.05
C ALA A 202 5.22 31.69 -11.38
N PRO A 203 5.10 32.90 -11.91
CA PRO A 203 5.82 34.07 -11.42
C PRO A 203 5.68 34.40 -9.93
N ARG A 204 4.56 34.02 -9.31
CA ARG A 204 4.29 34.16 -7.86
C ARG A 204 4.61 32.94 -7.02
N LEU A 205 4.86 31.78 -7.64
CA LEU A 205 5.05 30.49 -6.98
C LEU A 205 6.34 29.81 -7.42
N SER A 206 7.21 30.51 -8.16
CA SER A 206 8.47 29.95 -8.64
C SER A 206 9.40 29.57 -7.47
N GLY A 207 10.15 28.50 -7.63
CA GLY A 207 11.12 27.97 -6.67
C GLY A 207 10.68 26.66 -6.03
N ALA A 208 11.39 26.25 -4.98
CA ALA A 208 11.21 24.99 -4.29
C ALA A 208 10.80 25.18 -2.83
N GLY A 209 10.12 24.18 -2.27
CA GLY A 209 9.71 24.12 -0.86
C GLY A 209 8.27 24.60 -0.63
N LEU A 210 7.90 24.71 0.66
CA LEU A 210 6.57 25.15 1.08
C LEU A 210 6.40 26.65 0.85
N ARG A 211 5.27 27.04 0.27
CA ARG A 211 4.88 28.42 0.06
C ARG A 211 3.46 28.66 0.56
N TYR A 212 3.28 29.68 1.38
CA TYR A 212 1.97 30.13 1.82
C TYR A 212 1.47 31.26 0.93
N ALA A 213 0.34 31.06 0.29
CA ALA A 213 -0.38 32.12 -0.42
C ALA A 213 -1.61 32.52 0.38
N GLY A 214 -1.50 33.56 1.21
CA GLY A 214 -2.66 34.14 1.90
C GLY A 214 -3.64 34.74 0.89
N ARG A 215 -4.91 34.42 0.97
CA ARG A 215 -5.94 35.25 0.34
C ARG A 215 -5.96 36.58 1.08
N GLY A 216 -5.52 37.65 0.43
CA GLY A 216 -5.83 38.99 0.92
C GLY A 216 -7.35 39.12 0.98
N SER A 217 -7.89 39.43 2.14
CA SER A 217 -9.29 39.85 2.23
C SER A 217 -9.47 41.04 1.31
N PRO A 218 -10.51 41.08 0.44
CA PRO A 218 -10.80 42.32 -0.28
C PRO A 218 -11.11 43.36 0.79
N SER A 219 -10.30 44.43 0.82
CA SER A 219 -10.61 45.63 1.59
C SER A 219 -11.96 46.15 1.13
N SER A 220 -12.91 46.13 2.03
CA SER A 220 -14.18 46.86 1.93
C SER A 220 -14.00 48.35 1.69
#